data_c65f0dfb08bb6ba40d8ca0c23195f68a
#
_entry.id   c65f0dfb08bb6ba40d8ca0c23195f68a
#
_cell.length_a   1.000
_cell.length_b   1.000
_cell.length_c   1.000
_cell.angle_alpha   90.00
_cell.angle_beta   90.00
_cell.angle_gamma   90.00
#
_symmetry.space_group_name_H-M   'P 1'
#
loop_
_entity.id
_entity.type
_entity.pdbx_description
1 polymer ?
#
loop_
_entity_poly.entity_id
_entity_poly.type
_entity_poly.pdbx_seq_one_letter_code
_entity_poly.pdbx_strand_id
1 'polypeptide(L)'
;YEVPPFSLNFYRWFFAWLILAPFTIQEILKKRNYILENYKYYMILGITSVTIFNSIVYYSLNFTQVISGVLMISTIPVMIIFISSILKIEKTNTFQILGVACSFIGVVLIITKANLGILLNLDFNKGDLTMVFGMLSWATYSALLKKKKHELSQLGLLEVVISFGFIFLIPIYFIEYQMGY
;
A
#
# COMPACT_ATOMS: atom_id res chain seq x y z
N TYR A 1 -4.75 7.17 -24.58
CA TYR A 1 -5.60 7.54 -23.44
C TYR A 1 -4.89 7.09 -22.17
N GLU A 2 -4.27 8.01 -21.46
CA GLU A 2 -3.70 7.74 -20.15
C GLU A 2 -4.85 7.73 -19.13
N VAL A 3 -4.97 6.65 -18.37
CA VAL A 3 -5.97 6.57 -17.32
C VAL A 3 -5.47 7.39 -16.14
N PRO A 4 -6.22 8.41 -15.67
CA PRO A 4 -5.79 9.24 -14.55
C PRO A 4 -5.55 8.40 -13.29
N PRO A 5 -4.36 8.46 -12.67
CA PRO A 5 -3.98 7.55 -11.61
C PRO A 5 -4.84 7.67 -10.33
N PHE A 6 -5.23 8.88 -9.98
CA PHE A 6 -6.03 9.09 -8.76
C PHE A 6 -7.50 8.75 -8.98
N SER A 7 -8.04 8.98 -10.18
CA SER A 7 -9.36 8.54 -10.59
C SER A 7 -9.47 7.02 -10.59
N LEU A 8 -8.45 6.33 -11.12
CA LEU A 8 -8.39 4.86 -11.09
C LEU A 8 -8.41 4.35 -9.64
N ASN A 9 -7.60 4.96 -8.76
CA ASN A 9 -7.57 4.62 -7.35
C ASN A 9 -8.93 4.84 -6.68
N PHE A 10 -9.55 5.98 -6.94
CA PHE A 10 -10.85 6.36 -6.39
C PHE A 10 -11.94 5.33 -6.77
N TYR A 11 -12.16 5.07 -8.07
CA TYR A 11 -13.21 4.15 -8.50
C TYR A 11 -12.96 2.72 -8.01
N ARG A 12 -11.72 2.25 -8.01
CA ARG A 12 -11.38 0.93 -7.50
C ARG A 12 -11.78 0.77 -6.02
N TRP A 13 -11.44 1.73 -5.17
CA TRP A 13 -11.78 1.67 -3.75
C TRP A 13 -13.25 1.99 -3.49
N PHE A 14 -13.88 2.82 -4.30
CA PHE A 14 -15.32 3.07 -4.24
C PHE A 14 -16.13 1.80 -4.47
N PHE A 15 -15.84 1.06 -5.54
CA PHE A 15 -16.53 -0.20 -5.79
C PHE A 15 -16.20 -1.27 -4.75
N ALA A 16 -14.96 -1.35 -4.28
CA ALA A 16 -14.59 -2.26 -3.20
C ALA A 16 -15.38 -1.97 -1.92
N TRP A 17 -15.47 -0.71 -1.52
CA TRP A 17 -16.26 -0.23 -0.39
C TRP A 17 -17.74 -0.59 -0.55
N LEU A 18 -18.31 -0.29 -1.71
CA LEU A 18 -19.73 -0.57 -2.01
C LEU A 18 -20.06 -2.07 -1.93
N ILE A 19 -19.16 -2.92 -2.42
CA ILE A 19 -19.35 -4.39 -2.40
C ILE A 19 -19.19 -4.95 -0.99
N LEU A 20 -18.27 -4.42 -0.19
CA LEU A 20 -18.02 -4.91 1.18
C LEU A 20 -19.08 -4.44 2.19
N ALA A 21 -19.63 -3.23 1.99
CA ALA A 21 -20.57 -2.61 2.91
C ALA A 21 -21.74 -3.53 3.36
N PRO A 22 -22.47 -4.24 2.50
CA PRO A 22 -23.57 -5.09 2.92
C PRO A 22 -23.14 -6.25 3.85
N PHE A 23 -21.89 -6.70 3.77
CA PHE A 23 -21.37 -7.79 4.59
C PHE A 23 -20.82 -7.32 5.94
N THR A 24 -20.46 -6.05 6.06
CA THR A 24 -19.71 -5.51 7.21
C THR A 24 -20.51 -4.52 8.04
N ILE A 25 -21.58 -3.92 7.48
CA ILE A 25 -22.33 -2.83 8.10
C ILE A 25 -22.86 -3.20 9.50
N GLN A 26 -23.34 -4.42 9.69
CA GLN A 26 -23.85 -4.86 10.99
C GLN A 26 -22.76 -4.91 12.06
N GLU A 27 -21.56 -5.39 11.69
CA GLU A 27 -20.41 -5.43 12.58
C GLU A 27 -19.92 -4.00 12.92
N ILE A 28 -19.81 -3.14 11.91
CA ILE A 28 -19.37 -1.75 12.06
C ILE A 28 -20.32 -0.99 12.99
N LEU A 29 -21.63 -1.13 12.81
CA LEU A 29 -22.62 -0.49 13.67
C LEU A 29 -22.54 -0.99 15.11
N LYS A 30 -22.37 -2.30 15.32
CA LYS A 30 -22.19 -2.87 16.66
C LYS A 30 -20.93 -2.38 17.37
N LYS A 31 -19.84 -2.21 16.61
CA LYS A 31 -18.52 -1.85 17.15
C LYS A 31 -18.16 -0.37 16.91
N ARG A 32 -19.15 0.47 16.61
CA ARG A 32 -18.92 1.89 16.31
C ARG A 32 -18.13 2.64 17.39
N ASN A 33 -18.42 2.40 18.65
CA ASN A 33 -17.74 3.05 19.76
C ASN A 33 -16.25 2.67 19.78
N TYR A 34 -15.94 1.38 19.64
CA TYR A 34 -14.57 0.89 19.52
C TYR A 34 -13.82 1.51 18.34
N ILE A 35 -14.49 1.66 17.18
CA ILE A 35 -13.90 2.29 15.98
C ILE A 35 -13.62 3.75 16.24
N LEU A 36 -14.56 4.48 16.84
CA LEU A 36 -14.41 5.90 17.18
C LEU A 36 -13.33 6.16 18.24
N GLU A 37 -13.21 5.32 19.26
CA GLU A 37 -12.12 5.41 20.24
C GLU A 37 -10.74 5.22 19.61
N ASN A 38 -10.68 4.45 18.53
CA ASN A 38 -9.45 4.13 17.81
C ASN A 38 -9.32 4.83 16.45
N TYR A 39 -10.10 5.89 16.20
CA TYR A 39 -10.19 6.54 14.88
C TYR A 39 -8.84 7.00 14.32
N LYS A 40 -7.95 7.54 15.14
CA LYS A 40 -6.60 7.97 14.72
C LYS A 40 -5.78 6.83 14.14
N TYR A 41 -5.89 5.66 14.76
CA TYR A 41 -5.20 4.47 14.29
C TYR A 41 -5.75 4.02 12.93
N TYR A 42 -7.07 3.89 12.79
CA TYR A 42 -7.69 3.50 11.51
C TYR A 42 -7.49 4.55 10.42
N MET A 43 -7.47 5.82 10.78
CA MET A 43 -7.14 6.92 9.87
C MET A 43 -5.73 6.78 9.32
N ILE A 44 -4.73 6.51 10.16
CA ILE A 44 -3.35 6.29 9.70
C ILE A 44 -3.28 5.05 8.80
N LEU A 45 -3.95 3.96 9.15
CA LEU A 45 -4.01 2.78 8.30
C LEU A 45 -4.63 3.08 6.94
N GLY A 46 -5.75 3.81 6.90
CA GLY A 46 -6.43 4.20 5.66
C GLY A 46 -5.58 5.11 4.78
N ILE A 47 -4.99 6.15 5.38
CA ILE A 47 -4.13 7.08 4.66
C ILE A 47 -2.92 6.34 4.05
N THR A 48 -2.25 5.50 4.83
CA THR A 48 -1.01 4.85 4.37
C THR A 48 -1.27 3.76 3.33
N SER A 49 -2.38 3.01 3.43
CA SER A 49 -2.68 1.90 2.51
C SER A 49 -3.52 2.32 1.31
N VAL A 50 -4.65 2.97 1.54
CA VAL A 50 -5.64 3.30 0.49
C VAL A 50 -5.24 4.57 -0.25
N THR A 51 -4.96 5.65 0.51
CA THR A 51 -4.72 6.96 -0.09
C THR A 51 -3.31 7.05 -0.67
N ILE A 52 -2.26 6.95 0.17
CA ILE A 52 -0.88 7.24 -0.26
C ILE A 52 -0.33 6.12 -1.14
N PHE A 53 -0.30 4.88 -0.65
CA PHE A 53 0.34 3.79 -1.37
C PHE A 53 -0.18 3.62 -2.79
N ASN A 54 -1.48 3.40 -2.94
CA ASN A 54 -2.06 3.14 -4.26
C ASN A 54 -1.96 4.36 -5.19
N SER A 55 -2.20 5.58 -4.68
CA SER A 55 -2.07 6.80 -5.49
C SER A 55 -0.64 6.99 -6.00
N ILE A 56 0.35 6.79 -5.13
CA ILE A 56 1.76 6.91 -5.51
C ILE A 56 2.15 5.82 -6.50
N VAL A 57 1.74 4.58 -6.29
CA VAL A 57 2.06 3.48 -7.21
C VAL A 57 1.50 3.78 -8.60
N TYR A 58 0.21 4.15 -8.70
CA TYR A 58 -0.39 4.46 -10.01
C TYR A 58 0.24 5.68 -10.68
N TYR A 59 0.54 6.72 -9.90
CA TYR A 59 1.25 7.89 -10.42
C TYR A 59 2.65 7.53 -10.93
N SER A 60 3.39 6.73 -10.17
CA SER A 60 4.76 6.33 -10.51
C SER A 60 4.82 5.51 -11.80
N LEU A 61 3.81 4.67 -12.07
CA LEU A 61 3.75 3.84 -13.28
C LEU A 61 3.66 4.66 -14.58
N ASN A 62 3.28 5.95 -14.51
CA ASN A 62 3.34 6.83 -15.68
C ASN A 62 4.77 7.23 -16.05
N PHE A 63 5.73 7.06 -15.15
CA PHE A 63 7.10 7.52 -15.33
C PHE A 63 8.14 6.40 -15.27
N THR A 64 7.77 5.22 -14.75
CA THR A 64 8.70 4.09 -14.58
C THR A 64 8.33 2.91 -15.46
N GLN A 65 9.33 2.10 -15.79
CA GLN A 65 9.10 0.85 -16.50
C GLN A 65 8.41 -0.17 -15.58
N VAL A 66 7.48 -0.96 -16.12
CA VAL A 66 6.77 -1.98 -15.36
C VAL A 66 7.74 -2.95 -14.64
N ILE A 67 8.85 -3.30 -15.30
CA ILE A 67 9.90 -4.16 -14.72
C ILE A 67 10.50 -3.53 -13.47
N SER A 68 10.89 -2.25 -13.53
CA SER A 68 11.40 -1.50 -12.38
C SER A 68 10.36 -1.48 -11.26
N GLY A 69 9.09 -1.20 -11.59
CA GLY A 69 8.00 -1.19 -10.63
C GLY A 69 7.85 -2.52 -9.88
N VAL A 70 7.88 -3.65 -10.58
CA VAL A 70 7.76 -4.98 -9.97
C VAL A 70 8.97 -5.30 -9.09
N LEU A 71 10.20 -4.95 -9.53
CA LEU A 71 11.41 -5.09 -8.71
C LEU A 71 11.31 -4.28 -7.42
N MET A 72 10.82 -3.06 -7.51
CA MET A 72 10.65 -2.20 -6.34
C MET A 72 9.59 -2.76 -5.38
N ILE A 73 8.44 -3.22 -5.87
CA ILE A 73 7.40 -3.86 -5.05
C ILE A 73 7.96 -5.07 -4.29
N SER A 74 8.87 -5.82 -4.89
CA SER A 74 9.50 -6.97 -4.23
C SER A 74 10.40 -6.59 -3.04
N THR A 75 10.75 -5.31 -2.87
CA THR A 75 11.48 -4.81 -1.71
C THR A 75 10.58 -4.55 -0.48
N ILE A 76 9.25 -4.56 -0.64
CA ILE A 76 8.29 -4.29 0.45
C ILE A 76 8.57 -5.14 1.71
N PRO A 77 8.81 -6.45 1.65
CA PRO A 77 9.10 -7.23 2.84
C PRO A 77 10.33 -6.74 3.63
N VAL A 78 11.37 -6.27 2.92
CA VAL A 78 12.56 -5.66 3.55
C VAL A 78 12.16 -4.39 4.30
N MET A 79 11.36 -3.54 3.65
CA MET A 79 10.90 -2.28 4.25
C MET A 79 9.98 -2.52 5.45
N ILE A 80 9.14 -3.57 5.42
CA ILE A 80 8.29 -3.96 6.57
C ILE A 80 9.17 -4.34 7.76
N ILE A 81 10.20 -5.15 7.56
CA ILE A 81 11.14 -5.52 8.62
C ILE A 81 11.83 -4.28 9.18
N PHE A 82 12.31 -3.40 8.32
CA PHE A 82 12.98 -2.15 8.71
C PHE A 82 12.05 -1.25 9.55
N ILE A 83 10.85 -0.97 9.07
CA ILE A 83 9.86 -0.14 9.80
C ILE A 83 9.43 -0.82 11.10
N SER A 84 9.18 -2.13 11.10
CA SER A 84 8.80 -2.89 12.30
C SER A 84 9.89 -2.84 13.37
N SER A 85 11.17 -2.86 12.97
CA SER A 85 12.31 -2.73 13.86
C SER A 85 12.42 -1.31 14.46
N ILE A 86 12.27 -0.26 13.62
CA ILE A 86 12.27 1.14 14.09
C ILE A 86 11.14 1.39 15.08
N LEU A 87 9.95 0.91 14.78
CA LEU A 87 8.77 1.05 15.63
C LEU A 87 8.77 0.10 16.83
N LYS A 88 9.81 -0.75 16.99
CA LYS A 88 9.94 -1.75 18.06
C LYS A 88 8.73 -2.68 18.18
N ILE A 89 8.11 -3.01 17.04
CA ILE A 89 6.94 -3.89 16.97
C ILE A 89 7.36 -5.35 17.05
N GLU A 90 8.40 -5.71 16.31
CA GLU A 90 8.94 -7.08 16.28
C GLU A 90 10.46 -7.04 16.36
N LYS A 91 11.04 -8.06 17.02
CA LYS A 91 12.48 -8.31 16.94
C LYS A 91 12.76 -9.07 15.66
N THR A 92 13.61 -8.53 14.83
CA THR A 92 14.00 -9.16 13.57
C THR A 92 14.88 -10.39 13.85
N ASN A 93 14.55 -11.53 13.26
CA ASN A 93 15.35 -12.74 13.32
C ASN A 93 16.23 -12.84 12.06
N THR A 94 17.45 -13.33 12.23
CA THR A 94 18.40 -13.56 11.13
C THR A 94 17.82 -14.44 10.03
N PHE A 95 17.03 -15.45 10.36
CA PHE A 95 16.34 -16.30 9.37
C PHE A 95 15.32 -15.54 8.54
N GLN A 96 14.63 -14.55 9.11
CA GLN A 96 13.70 -13.68 8.35
C GLN A 96 14.47 -12.84 7.34
N ILE A 97 15.62 -12.28 7.73
CA ILE A 97 16.46 -11.48 6.82
C ILE A 97 16.95 -12.36 5.67
N LEU A 98 17.46 -13.55 5.97
CA LEU A 98 17.92 -14.50 4.95
C LEU A 98 16.78 -14.91 4.02
N GLY A 99 15.60 -15.23 4.53
CA GLY A 99 14.44 -15.58 3.73
C GLY A 99 14.01 -14.46 2.77
N VAL A 100 13.98 -13.22 3.26
CA VAL A 100 13.67 -12.06 2.43
C VAL A 100 14.75 -11.81 1.38
N ALA A 101 16.02 -11.94 1.73
CA ALA A 101 17.12 -11.81 0.78
C ALA A 101 17.04 -12.86 -0.33
N CYS A 102 16.79 -14.13 0.01
CA CYS A 102 16.60 -15.20 -0.97
C CYS A 102 15.38 -14.94 -1.87
N SER A 103 14.26 -14.48 -1.30
CA SER A 103 13.07 -14.13 -2.06
C SER A 103 13.34 -12.98 -3.04
N PHE A 104 14.03 -11.94 -2.60
CA PHE A 104 14.40 -10.81 -3.46
C PHE A 104 15.31 -11.25 -4.62
N ILE A 105 16.35 -12.05 -4.34
CA ILE A 105 17.22 -12.60 -5.38
C ILE A 105 16.41 -13.44 -6.36
N GLY A 106 15.49 -14.28 -5.87
CA GLY A 106 14.61 -15.08 -6.72
C GLY A 106 13.76 -14.21 -7.67
N VAL A 107 13.16 -13.14 -7.16
CA VAL A 107 12.39 -12.20 -7.99
C VAL A 107 13.27 -11.53 -9.04
N VAL A 108 14.48 -11.07 -8.67
CA VAL A 108 15.43 -10.48 -9.62
C VAL A 108 15.78 -11.48 -10.73
N LEU A 109 16.11 -12.73 -10.40
CA LEU A 109 16.44 -13.76 -11.38
C LEU A 109 15.29 -14.06 -12.35
N ILE A 110 14.05 -14.14 -11.85
CA ILE A 110 12.87 -14.40 -12.68
C ILE A 110 12.63 -13.25 -13.66
N ILE A 111 12.62 -12.01 -13.15
CA ILE A 111 12.30 -10.81 -13.96
C ILE A 111 13.39 -10.57 -15.01
N THR A 112 14.65 -10.72 -14.63
CA THR A 112 15.78 -10.54 -15.55
C THR A 112 16.03 -11.76 -16.45
N LYS A 113 15.28 -12.87 -16.29
CA LYS A 113 15.54 -14.14 -16.96
C LYS A 113 17.00 -14.58 -16.81
N ALA A 114 17.58 -14.35 -15.63
CA ALA A 114 18.98 -14.55 -15.30
C ALA A 114 19.97 -13.76 -16.20
N ASN A 115 19.51 -12.72 -16.89
CA ASN A 115 20.35 -11.85 -17.71
C ASN A 115 20.63 -10.53 -16.97
N LEU A 116 21.85 -10.41 -16.44
CA LEU A 116 22.30 -9.21 -15.71
C LEU A 116 22.28 -7.94 -16.59
N GLY A 117 22.40 -8.08 -17.91
CA GLY A 117 22.31 -6.96 -18.84
C GLY A 117 20.98 -6.20 -18.74
N ILE A 118 19.88 -6.90 -18.43
CA ILE A 118 18.58 -6.27 -18.22
C ILE A 118 18.61 -5.37 -16.97
N LEU A 119 19.27 -5.82 -15.90
CA LEU A 119 19.39 -5.08 -14.66
C LEU A 119 20.31 -3.85 -14.81
N LEU A 120 21.38 -3.98 -15.57
CA LEU A 120 22.35 -2.90 -15.80
C LEU A 120 21.79 -1.79 -16.73
N ASN A 121 20.79 -2.10 -17.54
CA ASN A 121 20.13 -1.17 -18.45
C ASN A 121 18.85 -0.54 -17.85
N LEU A 122 18.60 -0.70 -16.54
CA LEU A 122 17.51 -0.02 -15.87
C LEU A 122 17.88 1.44 -15.61
N ASP A 123 17.16 2.34 -16.27
CA ASP A 123 17.29 3.77 -16.03
C ASP A 123 16.37 4.17 -14.88
N PHE A 124 16.95 4.52 -13.74
CA PHE A 124 16.20 5.04 -12.60
C PHE A 124 15.71 6.45 -12.87
N ASN A 125 14.42 6.66 -12.66
CA ASN A 125 13.76 7.93 -12.96
C ASN A 125 12.95 8.47 -11.75
N LYS A 126 12.26 9.61 -11.97
CA LYS A 126 11.41 10.23 -10.93
C LYS A 126 10.30 9.30 -10.44
N GLY A 127 9.76 8.45 -11.32
CA GLY A 127 8.74 7.46 -10.97
C GLY A 127 9.29 6.43 -9.98
N ASP A 128 10.52 5.97 -10.16
CA ASP A 128 11.14 5.01 -9.25
C ASP A 128 11.30 5.63 -7.85
N LEU A 129 11.77 6.87 -7.77
CA LEU A 129 11.92 7.55 -6.48
C LEU A 129 10.57 7.73 -5.77
N THR A 130 9.53 8.17 -6.49
CA THR A 130 8.18 8.30 -5.90
C THR A 130 7.64 6.95 -5.47
N MET A 131 7.90 5.86 -6.21
CA MET A 131 7.47 4.52 -5.86
C MET A 131 8.06 4.03 -4.53
N VAL A 132 9.31 4.39 -4.20
CA VAL A 132 9.92 4.08 -2.88
C VAL A 132 9.08 4.66 -1.73
N PHE A 133 8.59 5.89 -1.87
CA PHE A 133 7.71 6.49 -0.86
C PHE A 133 6.38 5.73 -0.71
N GLY A 134 5.82 5.26 -1.83
CA GLY A 134 4.64 4.39 -1.80
C GLY A 134 4.89 3.11 -0.99
N MET A 135 6.01 2.45 -1.25
CA MET A 135 6.39 1.21 -0.55
C MET A 135 6.66 1.43 0.93
N LEU A 136 7.29 2.53 1.31
CA LEU A 136 7.45 2.92 2.72
C LEU A 136 6.09 3.14 3.39
N SER A 137 5.13 3.74 2.68
CA SER A 137 3.76 3.91 3.17
C SER A 137 3.08 2.56 3.41
N TRP A 138 3.17 1.62 2.47
CA TRP A 138 2.63 0.27 2.63
C TRP A 138 3.32 -0.52 3.74
N ALA A 139 4.65 -0.39 3.86
CA ALA A 139 5.40 -1.02 4.93
C ALA A 139 4.98 -0.49 6.30
N THR A 140 4.72 0.81 6.40
CA THR A 140 4.20 1.44 7.63
C THR A 140 2.82 0.90 7.98
N TYR A 141 1.90 0.83 7.01
CA TYR A 141 0.59 0.20 7.18
C TYR A 141 0.72 -1.23 7.70
N SER A 142 1.53 -2.05 7.03
CA SER A 142 1.72 -3.46 7.37
C SER A 142 2.31 -3.66 8.76
N ALA A 143 3.29 -2.84 9.14
CA ALA A 143 3.89 -2.87 10.46
C ALA A 143 2.88 -2.46 11.55
N LEU A 144 2.14 -1.37 11.33
CA LEU A 144 1.13 -0.90 12.28
C LEU A 144 -0.02 -1.90 12.43
N LEU A 145 -0.42 -2.57 11.36
CA LEU A 145 -1.47 -3.59 11.39
C LEU A 145 -1.12 -4.75 12.32
N LYS A 146 0.16 -5.14 12.38
CA LYS A 146 0.65 -6.17 13.31
C LYS A 146 0.70 -5.70 14.76
N LYS A 147 0.86 -4.40 15.00
CA LYS A 147 1.06 -3.84 16.34
C LYS A 147 -0.14 -4.03 17.26
N LYS A 148 -1.35 -4.07 16.72
CA LYS A 148 -2.59 -4.09 17.51
C LYS A 148 -3.48 -5.25 17.09
N LYS A 149 -3.94 -6.03 18.07
CA LYS A 149 -5.05 -6.98 17.84
C LYS A 149 -6.35 -6.20 17.64
N HIS A 150 -7.09 -6.57 16.62
CA HIS A 150 -8.35 -5.92 16.28
C HIS A 150 -9.51 -6.76 16.79
N GLU A 151 -10.55 -6.09 17.26
CA GLU A 151 -11.82 -6.74 17.60
C GLU A 151 -12.70 -6.97 16.37
N LEU A 152 -12.35 -6.33 15.25
CA LEU A 152 -13.03 -6.45 13.97
C LEU A 152 -12.64 -7.74 13.25
N SER A 153 -13.59 -8.30 12.51
CA SER A 153 -13.28 -9.32 11.51
C SER A 153 -12.34 -8.77 10.43
N GLN A 154 -11.71 -9.63 9.64
CA GLN A 154 -10.82 -9.18 8.57
C GLN A 154 -11.55 -8.28 7.55
N LEU A 155 -12.80 -8.64 7.19
CA LEU A 155 -13.61 -7.84 6.27
C LEU A 155 -14.04 -6.51 6.91
N GLY A 156 -14.48 -6.53 8.17
CA GLY A 156 -14.85 -5.32 8.91
C GLY A 156 -13.67 -4.37 9.08
N LEU A 157 -12.49 -4.90 9.37
CA LEU A 157 -11.27 -4.10 9.44
C LEU A 157 -10.92 -3.46 8.09
N LEU A 158 -10.99 -4.25 7.01
CA LEU A 158 -10.72 -3.76 5.65
C LEU A 158 -11.68 -2.63 5.29
N GLU A 159 -12.97 -2.80 5.54
CA GLU A 159 -14.01 -1.80 5.28
C GLU A 159 -13.77 -0.49 6.05
N VAL A 160 -13.42 -0.58 7.34
CA VAL A 160 -13.10 0.59 8.15
C VAL A 160 -11.86 1.31 7.62
N VAL A 161 -10.82 0.56 7.25
CA VAL A 161 -9.59 1.12 6.67
C VAL A 161 -9.87 1.82 5.33
N ILE A 162 -10.68 1.19 4.46
CA ILE A 162 -11.10 1.80 3.20
C ILE A 162 -11.90 3.08 3.46
N SER A 163 -12.86 3.05 4.39
CA SER A 163 -13.70 4.21 4.71
C SER A 163 -12.87 5.42 5.15
N PHE A 164 -11.91 5.22 6.05
CA PHE A 164 -11.03 6.30 6.49
C PHE A 164 -10.08 6.77 5.38
N GLY A 165 -9.52 5.86 4.59
CA GLY A 165 -8.64 6.23 3.47
C GLY A 165 -9.41 6.95 2.37
N PHE A 166 -10.65 6.56 2.12
CA PHE A 166 -11.49 7.15 1.10
C PHE A 166 -11.79 8.62 1.37
N ILE A 167 -11.97 9.03 2.64
CA ILE A 167 -12.16 10.43 3.02
C ILE A 167 -11.02 11.33 2.50
N PHE A 168 -9.78 10.84 2.54
CA PHE A 168 -8.63 11.57 2.04
C PHE A 168 -8.40 11.42 0.53
N LEU A 169 -8.95 10.38 -0.07
CA LEU A 169 -8.85 10.14 -1.50
C LEU A 169 -9.82 11.03 -2.29
N ILE A 170 -10.98 11.35 -1.74
CA ILE A 170 -11.98 12.23 -2.35
C ILE A 170 -11.39 13.58 -2.81
N PRO A 171 -10.72 14.37 -1.97
CA PRO A 171 -10.18 15.65 -2.40
C PRO A 171 -9.10 15.49 -3.48
N ILE A 172 -8.30 14.44 -3.44
CA ILE A 172 -7.26 14.16 -4.44
C ILE A 172 -7.91 13.88 -5.79
N TYR A 173 -8.98 13.07 -5.82
CA TYR A 173 -9.76 12.81 -7.02
C TYR A 173 -10.34 14.09 -7.62
N PHE A 174 -10.94 14.97 -6.80
CA PHE A 174 -11.50 16.24 -7.29
C PHE A 174 -10.43 17.18 -7.84
N ILE A 175 -9.24 17.22 -7.26
CA ILE A 175 -8.13 18.02 -7.79
C ILE A 175 -7.72 17.50 -9.17
N GLU A 176 -7.57 16.20 -9.36
CA GLU A 176 -7.23 15.59 -10.65
C GLU A 176 -8.32 15.89 -11.69
N TYR A 177 -9.59 15.72 -11.32
CA TYR A 177 -10.72 16.02 -12.20
C TYR A 177 -10.75 17.48 -12.65
N GLN A 178 -10.44 18.45 -11.78
CA GLN A 178 -10.36 19.87 -12.13
C GLN A 178 -9.15 20.20 -13.02
N MET A 179 -8.08 19.39 -12.98
CA MET A 179 -6.92 19.56 -13.86
C MET A 179 -7.17 19.08 -15.30
N GLY A 180 -8.34 18.55 -15.61
CA GLY A 180 -8.75 18.20 -16.97
C GLY A 180 -8.38 16.78 -17.41
N TYR A 181 -8.19 15.89 -16.45
CA TYR A 181 -8.02 14.44 -16.67
C TYR A 181 -9.34 13.70 -16.54
#